data_d56dfc97555e6b430fe7fa1bfe57063f
#
_entry.id   d56dfc97555e6b430fe7fa1bfe57063f
#
_cell.length_a   1.000
_cell.length_b   1.000
_cell.length_c   1.000
_cell.angle_alpha   90.00
_cell.angle_beta   90.00
_cell.angle_gamma   90.00
#
_symmetry.space_group_name_H-M   'P 1'
#
loop_
_entity.id
_entity.type
_entity.pdbx_description
1 polymer ?
#
loop_
_entity_poly.entity_id
_entity_poly.type
_entity_poly.pdbx_seq_one_letter_code
_entity_poly.pdbx_strand_id
1 'polypeptide(L)'
;AVLNGSTWFLSDIIFFYLIFKYLYRFIIRNSWRTILPILSIYMIGYILLCFSTTKDYSAGYIYFYPPFRLIDFCLGICLYKFYQSTKGQKLSEKIAKGISCWQAFITDTIIVLMIATMYELAIHSNPNFRCAALYWLSSIILVFYTVSIENGKGWLSYLLPNKILFWLGNYSFEIYLWHMLCFRIIQSITLRIYGEDISYSGIQFIISLSFTILMSWISKKYIVIPTYNKLKNIACK
;
A
#
# COMPACT_ATOMS: atom_id res chain seq x y z
N ALA A 1 15.32 -13.26 17.46
CA ALA A 1 15.11 -11.89 16.95
C ALA A 1 14.91 -11.95 15.45
N VAL A 2 13.78 -11.46 14.94
CA VAL A 2 13.51 -11.40 13.50
C VAL A 2 14.38 -10.29 12.92
N LEU A 3 15.37 -10.65 12.09
CA LEU A 3 16.32 -9.71 11.49
C LEU A 3 15.63 -8.66 10.61
N ASN A 4 14.57 -9.03 9.91
CA ASN A 4 13.79 -8.11 9.07
C ASN A 4 12.29 -8.34 9.30
N GLY A 5 11.66 -7.43 10.08
CA GLY A 5 10.23 -7.50 10.40
C GLY A 5 9.31 -7.23 9.20
N SER A 6 9.81 -6.70 8.10
CA SER A 6 8.99 -6.38 6.91
C SER A 6 8.86 -7.55 5.91
N THR A 7 9.56 -8.67 6.12
CA THR A 7 9.50 -9.82 5.18
C THR A 7 8.14 -10.52 5.11
N TRP A 8 7.25 -10.31 6.11
CA TRP A 8 5.89 -10.84 6.06
C TRP A 8 5.12 -10.38 4.81
N PHE A 9 5.31 -9.13 4.39
CA PHE A 9 4.66 -8.58 3.19
C PHE A 9 5.12 -9.28 1.91
N LEU A 10 6.37 -9.75 1.86
CA LEU A 10 6.85 -10.56 0.74
C LEU A 10 6.09 -11.88 0.62
N SER A 11 5.80 -12.52 1.76
CA SER A 11 4.99 -13.74 1.81
C SER A 11 3.57 -13.48 1.30
N ASP A 12 2.97 -12.36 1.68
CA ASP A 12 1.64 -11.95 1.21
C ASP A 12 1.64 -11.70 -0.31
N ILE A 13 2.64 -10.99 -0.84
CA ILE A 13 2.74 -10.75 -2.29
C ILE A 13 2.90 -12.06 -3.06
N ILE A 14 3.77 -12.96 -2.61
CA ILE A 14 3.95 -14.27 -3.26
C ILE A 14 2.63 -15.04 -3.26
N PHE A 15 1.96 -15.10 -2.12
CA PHE A 15 0.66 -15.77 -2.01
C PHE A 15 -0.37 -15.14 -2.97
N PHE A 16 -0.48 -13.81 -3.01
CA PHE A 16 -1.43 -13.14 -3.89
C PHE A 16 -1.12 -13.34 -5.37
N TYR A 17 0.15 -13.33 -5.77
CA TYR A 17 0.53 -13.61 -7.16
C TYR A 17 0.21 -15.04 -7.59
N LEU A 18 0.37 -16.02 -6.71
CA LEU A 18 0.01 -17.42 -7.01
C LEU A 18 -1.49 -17.57 -7.27
N ILE A 19 -2.34 -16.87 -6.51
CA ILE A 19 -3.80 -16.97 -6.63
C ILE A 19 -4.40 -15.91 -7.57
N PHE A 20 -3.61 -14.89 -7.98
CA PHE A 20 -4.09 -13.73 -8.76
C PHE A 20 -4.89 -14.12 -9.98
N LYS A 21 -4.38 -15.05 -10.77
CA LYS A 21 -5.03 -15.50 -12.02
C LYS A 21 -6.46 -16.02 -11.77
N TYR A 22 -6.65 -16.73 -10.67
CA TYR A 22 -7.95 -17.30 -10.31
C TYR A 22 -8.89 -16.23 -9.75
N LEU A 23 -8.41 -15.39 -8.84
CA LEU A 23 -9.17 -14.29 -8.27
C LEU A 23 -9.58 -13.28 -9.34
N TYR A 24 -8.66 -12.85 -10.18
CA TYR A 24 -8.92 -11.94 -11.27
C TYR A 24 -10.00 -12.49 -12.21
N ARG A 25 -9.84 -13.73 -12.65
CA ARG A 25 -10.86 -14.40 -13.51
C ARG A 25 -12.21 -14.50 -12.82
N PHE A 26 -12.23 -14.86 -11.55
CA PHE A 26 -13.46 -14.96 -10.78
C PHE A 26 -14.14 -13.59 -10.69
N ILE A 27 -13.44 -12.55 -10.28
CA ILE A 27 -13.99 -11.19 -10.11
C ILE A 27 -14.43 -10.60 -11.47
N ILE A 28 -13.61 -10.71 -12.52
CA ILE A 28 -13.93 -10.11 -13.82
C ILE A 28 -15.11 -10.79 -14.50
N ARG A 29 -15.19 -12.13 -14.45
CA ARG A 29 -16.23 -12.89 -15.17
C ARG A 29 -17.59 -12.89 -14.48
N ASN A 30 -17.65 -12.84 -13.17
CA ASN A 30 -18.90 -12.87 -12.43
C ASN A 30 -19.57 -11.51 -12.35
N SER A 31 -20.89 -11.48 -12.20
CA SER A 31 -21.67 -10.27 -12.04
C SER A 31 -21.41 -9.61 -10.67
N TRP A 32 -21.70 -8.32 -10.55
CA TRP A 32 -21.67 -7.61 -9.26
C TRP A 32 -22.63 -8.22 -8.24
N ARG A 33 -23.75 -8.81 -8.70
CA ARG A 33 -24.71 -9.49 -7.83
C ARG A 33 -24.11 -10.71 -7.12
N THR A 34 -23.10 -11.34 -7.72
CA THR A 34 -22.38 -12.47 -7.11
C THR A 34 -21.20 -12.02 -6.25
N ILE A 35 -20.44 -11.04 -6.74
CA ILE A 35 -19.19 -10.61 -6.10
C ILE A 35 -19.46 -9.85 -4.80
N LEU A 36 -20.40 -8.88 -4.83
CA LEU A 36 -20.66 -8.02 -3.68
C LEU A 36 -21.11 -8.79 -2.43
N PRO A 37 -22.05 -9.75 -2.51
CA PRO A 37 -22.41 -10.54 -1.33
C PRO A 37 -21.23 -11.32 -0.75
N ILE A 38 -20.43 -11.96 -1.58
CA ILE A 38 -19.27 -12.76 -1.13
C ILE A 38 -18.26 -11.86 -0.40
N LEU A 39 -17.90 -10.71 -1.01
CA LEU A 39 -17.00 -9.76 -0.37
C LEU A 39 -17.60 -9.17 0.90
N SER A 40 -18.89 -8.83 0.90
CA SER A 40 -19.56 -8.29 2.08
C SER A 40 -19.57 -9.27 3.23
N ILE A 41 -19.88 -10.54 2.98
CA ILE A 41 -19.84 -11.60 4.01
C ILE A 41 -18.44 -11.72 4.58
N TYR A 42 -17.43 -11.70 3.71
CA TYR A 42 -16.03 -11.80 4.15
C TYR A 42 -15.59 -10.58 4.95
N MET A 43 -15.94 -9.35 4.49
CA MET A 43 -15.66 -8.10 5.21
C MET A 43 -16.36 -8.05 6.58
N ILE A 44 -17.63 -8.43 6.64
CA ILE A 44 -18.40 -8.48 7.89
C ILE A 44 -17.77 -9.52 8.83
N GLY A 45 -17.46 -10.70 8.34
CA GLY A 45 -16.77 -11.75 9.12
C GLY A 45 -15.44 -11.27 9.68
N TYR A 46 -14.63 -10.57 8.89
CA TYR A 46 -13.38 -9.96 9.35
C TYR A 46 -13.62 -8.91 10.45
N ILE A 47 -14.58 -8.01 10.26
CA ILE A 47 -14.94 -6.97 11.24
C ILE A 47 -15.43 -7.61 12.55
N LEU A 48 -16.32 -8.60 12.47
CA LEU A 48 -16.80 -9.33 13.63
C LEU A 48 -15.64 -10.03 14.37
N LEU A 49 -14.73 -10.65 13.65
CA LEU A 49 -13.52 -11.25 14.22
C LEU A 49 -12.70 -10.21 14.98
N CYS A 50 -12.46 -9.03 14.40
CA CYS A 50 -11.70 -7.97 15.04
C CYS A 50 -12.31 -7.51 16.37
N PHE A 51 -13.63 -7.44 16.46
CA PHE A 51 -14.32 -6.99 17.67
C PHE A 51 -14.61 -8.12 18.67
N SER A 52 -14.70 -9.37 18.22
CA SER A 52 -14.90 -10.52 19.12
C SER A 52 -13.62 -10.93 19.85
N THR A 53 -12.47 -10.57 19.34
CA THR A 53 -11.17 -10.88 19.95
C THR A 53 -10.81 -9.83 21.00
N THR A 54 -10.72 -10.26 22.26
CA THR A 54 -10.33 -9.38 23.39
C THR A 54 -8.82 -9.16 23.47
N LYS A 55 -8.02 -10.03 22.85
CA LYS A 55 -6.55 -9.93 22.79
C LYS A 55 -6.10 -9.18 21.55
N ASP A 56 -5.03 -8.43 21.68
CA ASP A 56 -4.37 -7.80 20.54
C ASP A 56 -3.64 -8.85 19.70
N TYR A 57 -4.29 -9.33 18.65
CA TYR A 57 -3.70 -10.20 17.64
C TYR A 57 -3.26 -9.44 16.38
N SER A 58 -3.29 -8.11 16.43
CA SER A 58 -2.97 -7.25 15.28
C SER A 58 -1.59 -7.55 14.69
N ALA A 59 -0.60 -7.77 15.54
CA ALA A 59 0.78 -8.02 15.09
C ALA A 59 1.09 -9.49 14.74
N GLY A 60 0.21 -10.43 15.09
CA GLY A 60 0.51 -11.86 14.90
C GLY A 60 -0.30 -12.51 13.79
N TYR A 61 -1.61 -12.52 13.94
CA TYR A 61 -2.48 -13.29 13.05
C TYR A 61 -3.26 -12.42 12.07
N ILE A 62 -3.83 -11.30 12.54
CA ILE A 62 -4.72 -10.48 11.72
C ILE A 62 -3.95 -9.64 10.72
N TYR A 63 -2.79 -9.12 11.11
CA TYR A 63 -1.99 -8.24 10.26
C TYR A 63 -1.11 -8.99 9.28
N PHE A 64 -0.49 -10.10 9.69
CA PHE A 64 0.52 -10.81 8.90
C PHE A 64 -0.04 -12.02 8.13
N TYR A 65 -1.28 -12.43 8.37
CA TYR A 65 -1.82 -13.63 7.76
C TYR A 65 -2.45 -13.34 6.39
N PRO A 66 -1.90 -13.88 5.29
CA PRO A 66 -2.30 -13.53 3.93
C PRO A 66 -3.81 -13.62 3.65
N PRO A 67 -4.57 -14.64 4.13
CA PRO A 67 -6.00 -14.66 3.95
C PRO A 67 -6.74 -13.43 4.47
N PHE A 68 -6.34 -12.85 5.60
CA PHE A 68 -6.98 -11.64 6.11
C PHE A 68 -6.68 -10.39 5.27
N ARG A 69 -5.53 -10.36 4.60
CA ARG A 69 -5.13 -9.29 3.67
C ARG A 69 -5.70 -9.47 2.27
N LEU A 70 -6.31 -10.64 2.00
CA LEU A 70 -6.92 -10.95 0.70
C LEU A 70 -8.02 -9.96 0.31
N ILE A 71 -8.75 -9.40 1.28
CA ILE A 71 -9.77 -8.38 1.04
C ILE A 71 -9.17 -7.16 0.35
N ASP A 72 -8.05 -6.64 0.85
CA ASP A 72 -7.37 -5.45 0.30
C ASP A 72 -7.07 -5.67 -1.19
N PHE A 73 -6.59 -6.87 -1.50
CA PHE A 73 -6.27 -7.27 -2.87
C PHE A 73 -7.52 -7.41 -3.77
N CYS A 74 -8.57 -8.05 -3.26
CA CYS A 74 -9.85 -8.18 -3.95
C CYS A 74 -10.52 -6.82 -4.22
N LEU A 75 -10.46 -5.89 -3.26
CA LEU A 75 -10.96 -4.53 -3.43
C LEU A 75 -10.25 -3.80 -4.58
N GLY A 76 -8.93 -3.99 -4.72
CA GLY A 76 -8.18 -3.45 -5.86
C GLY A 76 -8.66 -4.00 -7.21
N ILE A 77 -8.90 -5.32 -7.30
CA ILE A 77 -9.43 -5.94 -8.54
C ILE A 77 -10.86 -5.45 -8.82
N CYS A 78 -11.70 -5.32 -7.79
CA CYS A 78 -13.05 -4.79 -7.92
C CYS A 78 -13.03 -3.32 -8.36
N LEU A 79 -12.13 -2.50 -7.84
CA LEU A 79 -11.96 -1.12 -8.26
C LEU A 79 -11.55 -1.05 -9.74
N TYR A 80 -10.62 -1.89 -10.19
CA TYR A 80 -10.25 -2.00 -11.59
C TYR A 80 -11.45 -2.40 -12.46
N LYS A 81 -12.23 -3.42 -12.06
CA LYS A 81 -13.44 -3.82 -12.76
C LYS A 81 -14.47 -2.70 -12.84
N PHE A 82 -14.65 -1.95 -11.75
CA PHE A 82 -15.53 -0.79 -11.75
C PHE A 82 -15.01 0.29 -12.71
N TYR A 83 -13.73 0.61 -12.65
CA TYR A 83 -13.09 1.59 -13.54
C TYR A 83 -13.28 1.24 -15.02
N GLN A 84 -13.19 -0.03 -15.39
CA GLN A 84 -13.42 -0.50 -16.77
C GLN A 84 -14.91 -0.52 -17.18
N SER A 85 -15.82 -0.40 -16.23
CA SER A 85 -17.26 -0.37 -16.53
C SER A 85 -17.69 0.96 -17.16
N THR A 86 -18.80 0.94 -17.92
CA THR A 86 -19.39 2.16 -18.51
C THR A 86 -19.68 3.24 -17.46
N LYS A 87 -20.11 2.84 -16.27
CA LYS A 87 -20.38 3.77 -15.15
C LYS A 87 -19.08 4.35 -14.59
N GLY A 88 -18.05 3.52 -14.42
CA GLY A 88 -16.74 3.94 -13.95
C GLY A 88 -16.07 4.89 -14.91
N GLN A 89 -16.11 4.61 -16.21
CA GLN A 89 -15.56 5.49 -17.25
C GLN A 89 -16.26 6.84 -17.28
N LYS A 90 -17.60 6.87 -17.27
CA LYS A 90 -18.37 8.12 -17.20
C LYS A 90 -18.05 8.94 -15.94
N LEU A 91 -17.87 8.29 -14.79
CA LEU A 91 -17.50 8.96 -13.56
C LEU A 91 -16.07 9.50 -13.63
N SER A 92 -15.14 8.72 -14.16
CA SER A 92 -13.76 9.14 -14.40
C SER A 92 -13.68 10.34 -15.34
N GLU A 93 -14.40 10.31 -16.48
CA GLU A 93 -14.47 11.44 -17.40
C GLU A 93 -15.09 12.69 -16.76
N LYS A 94 -16.12 12.52 -15.91
CA LYS A 94 -16.72 13.62 -15.18
C LYS A 94 -15.72 14.26 -14.20
N ILE A 95 -14.91 13.46 -13.54
CA ILE A 95 -13.82 13.95 -12.67
C ILE A 95 -12.76 14.66 -13.52
N ALA A 96 -12.31 14.05 -14.62
CA ALA A 96 -11.27 14.59 -15.47
C ALA A 96 -11.66 15.96 -16.09
N LYS A 97 -12.85 16.05 -16.67
CA LYS A 97 -13.28 17.20 -17.46
C LYS A 97 -14.20 18.16 -16.72
N GLY A 98 -15.02 17.63 -15.79
CA GLY A 98 -16.08 18.38 -15.11
C GLY A 98 -15.63 19.15 -13.87
N ILE A 99 -14.45 18.86 -13.35
CA ILE A 99 -13.92 19.50 -12.13
C ILE A 99 -12.99 20.65 -12.52
N SER A 100 -13.26 21.86 -12.02
CA SER A 100 -12.36 23.01 -12.16
C SER A 100 -11.11 22.82 -11.29
N CYS A 101 -10.03 23.57 -11.57
CA CYS A 101 -8.80 23.53 -10.76
C CYS A 101 -9.06 23.82 -9.29
N TRP A 102 -9.95 24.76 -8.96
CA TRP A 102 -10.34 25.07 -7.59
C TRP A 102 -11.09 23.92 -6.90
N GLN A 103 -12.04 23.30 -7.60
CA GLN A 103 -12.76 22.15 -7.08
C GLN A 103 -11.82 20.96 -6.87
N ALA A 104 -10.86 20.74 -7.79
CA ALA A 104 -9.84 19.71 -7.64
C ALA A 104 -8.96 19.97 -6.39
N PHE A 105 -8.53 21.22 -6.17
CA PHE A 105 -7.77 21.60 -4.99
C PHE A 105 -8.53 21.30 -3.69
N ILE A 106 -9.81 21.65 -3.63
CA ILE A 106 -10.66 21.34 -2.48
C ILE A 106 -10.81 19.82 -2.29
N THR A 107 -11.03 19.08 -3.37
CA THR A 107 -11.19 17.62 -3.31
C THR A 107 -9.92 16.94 -2.83
N ASP A 108 -8.76 17.35 -3.32
CA ASP A 108 -7.45 16.87 -2.87
C ASP A 108 -7.28 17.08 -1.35
N THR A 109 -7.62 18.28 -0.89
CA THR A 109 -7.55 18.63 0.53
C THR A 109 -8.50 17.80 1.37
N ILE A 110 -9.73 17.58 0.92
CA ILE A 110 -10.70 16.70 1.60
C ILE A 110 -10.19 15.26 1.67
N ILE A 111 -9.61 14.73 0.61
CA ILE A 111 -9.06 13.36 0.59
C ILE A 111 -7.91 13.24 1.61
N VAL A 112 -7.01 14.21 1.66
CA VAL A 112 -5.90 14.19 2.61
C VAL A 112 -6.40 14.33 4.05
N LEU A 113 -7.36 15.22 4.30
CA LEU A 113 -8.00 15.34 5.61
C LEU A 113 -8.74 14.06 6.01
N MET A 114 -9.42 13.40 5.08
CA MET A 114 -10.05 12.10 5.32
C MET A 114 -9.01 11.05 5.73
N ILE A 115 -7.86 10.98 5.06
CA ILE A 115 -6.77 10.06 5.44
C ILE A 115 -6.21 10.41 6.82
N ALA A 116 -6.00 11.68 7.11
CA ALA A 116 -5.53 12.15 8.41
C ALA A 116 -6.54 11.82 9.53
N THR A 117 -7.83 12.03 9.31
CA THR A 117 -8.87 11.66 10.27
C THR A 117 -8.96 10.14 10.47
N MET A 118 -8.76 9.35 9.42
CA MET A 118 -8.69 7.89 9.55
C MET A 118 -7.47 7.46 10.37
N TYR A 119 -6.34 8.14 10.23
CA TYR A 119 -5.16 7.89 11.05
C TYR A 119 -5.42 8.21 12.53
N GLU A 120 -6.02 9.35 12.85
CA GLU A 120 -6.40 9.71 14.22
C GLU A 120 -7.41 8.70 14.81
N LEU A 121 -8.43 8.32 14.03
CA LEU A 121 -9.37 7.29 14.45
C LEU A 121 -8.69 5.93 14.68
N ALA A 122 -7.64 5.62 13.93
CA ALA A 122 -6.88 4.39 14.11
C ALA A 122 -6.19 4.31 15.47
N ILE A 123 -5.69 5.44 15.99
CA ILE A 123 -5.02 5.50 17.29
C ILE A 123 -5.99 5.12 18.42
N HIS A 124 -7.25 5.53 18.29
CA HIS A 124 -8.29 5.33 19.30
C HIS A 124 -9.17 4.10 19.08
N SER A 125 -9.00 3.39 17.94
CA SER A 125 -9.82 2.22 17.63
C SER A 125 -9.19 0.91 18.09
N ASN A 126 -10.01 -0.16 18.07
CA ASN A 126 -9.55 -1.50 18.37
C ASN A 126 -8.29 -1.86 17.54
N PRO A 127 -7.20 -2.32 18.17
CA PRO A 127 -5.94 -2.65 17.47
C PRO A 127 -6.11 -3.62 16.30
N ASN A 128 -6.99 -4.60 16.43
CA ASN A 128 -7.27 -5.56 15.36
C ASN A 128 -7.99 -4.92 14.16
N PHE A 129 -8.96 -4.03 14.42
CA PHE A 129 -9.73 -3.34 13.39
C PHE A 129 -8.92 -2.31 12.61
N ARG A 130 -8.08 -1.55 13.29
CA ARG A 130 -7.22 -0.52 12.65
C ARG A 130 -6.23 -1.06 11.63
N CYS A 131 -5.94 -2.36 11.67
CA CYS A 131 -4.93 -2.96 10.80
C CYS A 131 -5.30 -2.99 9.32
N ALA A 132 -6.59 -3.03 8.98
CA ALA A 132 -7.03 -3.08 7.58
C ALA A 132 -8.37 -2.37 7.35
N ALA A 133 -9.43 -2.77 8.03
CA ALA A 133 -10.81 -2.39 7.70
C ALA A 133 -11.05 -0.88 7.69
N LEU A 134 -10.39 -0.15 8.57
CA LEU A 134 -10.53 1.29 8.70
C LEU A 134 -10.12 2.05 7.41
N TYR A 135 -9.16 1.51 6.66
CA TYR A 135 -8.60 2.19 5.50
C TYR A 135 -9.21 1.79 4.16
N TRP A 136 -10.11 0.81 4.11
CA TRP A 136 -10.66 0.29 2.85
C TRP A 136 -11.34 1.36 2.02
N LEU A 137 -12.24 2.14 2.63
CA LEU A 137 -12.99 3.18 1.92
C LEU A 137 -12.08 4.31 1.42
N SER A 138 -11.22 4.82 2.28
CA SER A 138 -10.31 5.92 1.95
C SER A 138 -9.33 5.54 0.84
N SER A 139 -8.82 4.31 0.86
CA SER A 139 -7.90 3.80 -0.18
C SER A 139 -8.59 3.68 -1.53
N ILE A 140 -9.83 3.16 -1.57
CA ILE A 140 -10.62 3.07 -2.81
C ILE A 140 -10.86 4.45 -3.42
N ILE A 141 -11.28 5.41 -2.59
CA ILE A 141 -11.56 6.79 -3.03
C ILE A 141 -10.28 7.44 -3.55
N LEU A 142 -9.17 7.34 -2.79
CA LEU A 142 -7.89 7.91 -3.19
C LEU A 142 -7.42 7.36 -4.53
N VAL A 143 -7.39 6.03 -4.68
CA VAL A 143 -6.89 5.40 -5.92
C VAL A 143 -7.79 5.74 -7.10
N PHE A 144 -9.13 5.67 -6.94
CA PHE A 144 -10.04 6.00 -8.03
C PHE A 144 -9.91 7.46 -8.47
N TYR A 145 -9.82 8.37 -7.51
CA TYR A 145 -9.68 9.80 -7.79
C TYR A 145 -8.35 10.11 -8.49
N THR A 146 -7.23 9.61 -7.96
CA THR A 146 -5.90 9.88 -8.52
C THR A 146 -5.70 9.33 -9.93
N VAL A 147 -6.35 8.20 -10.25
CA VAL A 147 -6.34 7.64 -11.61
C VAL A 147 -7.26 8.42 -12.56
N SER A 148 -8.31 9.05 -12.02
CA SER A 148 -9.33 9.74 -12.83
C SER A 148 -9.01 11.21 -13.10
N ILE A 149 -8.28 11.89 -12.19
CA ILE A 149 -8.02 13.31 -12.34
C ILE A 149 -7.00 13.60 -13.45
N GLU A 150 -7.25 14.65 -14.23
CA GLU A 150 -6.30 15.12 -15.24
C GLU A 150 -5.05 15.75 -14.58
N ASN A 151 -3.89 15.52 -15.20
CA ASN A 151 -2.64 16.12 -14.77
C ASN A 151 -2.74 17.66 -14.76
N GLY A 152 -2.28 18.27 -13.68
CA GLY A 152 -2.28 19.73 -13.50
C GLY A 152 -3.57 20.30 -12.92
N LYS A 153 -4.59 19.49 -12.65
CA LYS A 153 -5.76 19.89 -11.88
C LYS A 153 -5.60 19.47 -10.42
N GLY A 154 -5.56 20.41 -9.51
CA GLY A 154 -5.31 20.15 -8.09
C GLY A 154 -3.83 19.90 -7.75
N TRP A 155 -3.52 19.95 -6.48
CA TRP A 155 -2.13 19.85 -6.01
C TRP A 155 -1.61 18.41 -5.96
N LEU A 156 -2.46 17.40 -5.71
CA LEU A 156 -2.07 16.00 -5.77
C LEU A 156 -1.67 15.58 -7.18
N SER A 157 -2.45 15.96 -8.19
CA SER A 157 -2.14 15.66 -9.59
C SER A 157 -0.90 16.41 -10.09
N TYR A 158 -0.55 17.52 -9.48
CA TYR A 158 0.69 18.25 -9.75
C TYR A 158 1.90 17.58 -9.10
N LEU A 159 1.73 17.04 -7.89
CA LEU A 159 2.80 16.35 -7.17
C LEU A 159 3.10 14.96 -7.74
N LEU A 160 2.07 14.20 -8.13
CA LEU A 160 2.23 12.81 -8.57
C LEU A 160 3.19 12.62 -9.77
N PRO A 161 3.20 13.49 -10.82
CA PRO A 161 4.14 13.37 -11.94
C PRO A 161 5.57 13.81 -11.60
N ASN A 162 5.85 14.19 -10.35
CA ASN A 162 7.19 14.62 -9.96
C ASN A 162 8.23 13.51 -10.18
N LYS A 163 9.35 13.86 -10.80
CA LYS A 163 10.44 12.91 -11.11
C LYS A 163 10.98 12.20 -9.86
N ILE A 164 10.99 12.88 -8.72
CA ILE A 164 11.45 12.31 -7.44
C ILE A 164 10.46 11.26 -6.96
N LEU A 165 9.14 11.55 -6.97
CA LEU A 165 8.12 10.59 -6.59
C LEU A 165 8.06 9.39 -7.54
N PHE A 166 8.21 9.62 -8.84
CA PHE A 166 8.30 8.55 -9.82
C PHE A 166 9.53 7.66 -9.57
N TRP A 167 10.68 8.27 -9.25
CA TRP A 167 11.88 7.54 -8.89
C TRP A 167 11.68 6.74 -7.61
N LEU A 168 11.15 7.34 -6.54
CA LEU A 168 10.82 6.66 -5.29
C LEU A 168 9.83 5.50 -5.51
N GLY A 169 8.82 5.69 -6.35
CA GLY A 169 7.87 4.64 -6.73
C GLY A 169 8.57 3.45 -7.39
N ASN A 170 9.50 3.71 -8.30
CA ASN A 170 10.28 2.66 -8.95
C ASN A 170 11.19 1.88 -8.00
N TYR A 171 11.60 2.47 -6.89
CA TYR A 171 12.44 1.85 -5.86
C TYR A 171 11.66 1.43 -4.61
N SER A 172 10.34 1.61 -4.61
CA SER A 172 9.50 1.42 -3.41
C SER A 172 9.62 0.02 -2.81
N PHE A 173 9.73 -1.00 -3.65
CA PHE A 173 9.88 -2.39 -3.20
C PHE A 173 11.24 -2.63 -2.52
N GLU A 174 12.32 -2.16 -3.13
CA GLU A 174 13.66 -2.26 -2.56
C GLU A 174 13.77 -1.43 -1.27
N ILE A 175 13.22 -0.22 -1.26
CA ILE A 175 13.15 0.64 -0.06
C ILE A 175 12.40 -0.09 1.06
N TYR A 176 11.27 -0.71 0.74
CA TYR A 176 10.50 -1.48 1.70
C TYR A 176 11.28 -2.68 2.27
N LEU A 177 12.06 -3.38 1.47
CA LEU A 177 12.86 -4.50 1.96
C LEU A 177 14.04 -4.05 2.84
N TRP A 178 14.68 -2.93 2.51
CA TRP A 178 15.89 -2.49 3.19
C TRP A 178 15.65 -1.60 4.41
N HIS A 179 14.53 -0.86 4.51
CA HIS A 179 14.35 0.15 5.54
C HIS A 179 14.54 -0.39 6.97
N MET A 180 13.88 -1.49 7.33
CA MET A 180 13.97 -2.04 8.69
C MET A 180 15.37 -2.52 9.04
N LEU A 181 16.07 -3.13 8.09
CA LEU A 181 17.44 -3.60 8.28
C LEU A 181 18.39 -2.41 8.47
N CYS A 182 18.28 -1.40 7.61
CA CYS A 182 19.10 -0.19 7.68
C CYS A 182 18.87 0.57 8.98
N PHE A 183 17.61 0.75 9.40
CA PHE A 183 17.30 1.37 10.70
C PHE A 183 17.94 0.62 11.87
N ARG A 184 17.85 -0.71 11.91
CA ARG A 184 18.47 -1.52 12.97
C ARG A 184 19.99 -1.45 12.97
N ILE A 185 20.61 -1.43 11.80
CA ILE A 185 22.08 -1.30 11.69
C ILE A 185 22.50 0.07 12.26
N ILE A 186 21.88 1.15 11.83
CA ILE A 186 22.21 2.50 12.32
C ILE A 186 21.93 2.62 13.82
N GLN A 187 20.81 2.12 14.31
CA GLN A 187 20.50 2.08 15.74
C GLN A 187 21.58 1.33 16.55
N SER A 188 22.01 0.17 16.07
CA SER A 188 23.06 -0.62 16.74
C SER A 188 24.41 0.11 16.76
N ILE A 189 24.75 0.83 15.69
CA ILE A 189 25.97 1.63 15.61
C ILE A 189 25.87 2.82 16.58
N THR A 190 24.74 3.51 16.60
CA THR A 190 24.52 4.67 17.48
C THR A 190 24.59 4.29 18.97
N LEU A 191 23.95 3.17 19.34
CA LEU A 191 24.04 2.63 20.70
C LEU A 191 25.49 2.33 21.14
N ARG A 192 26.31 1.78 20.24
CA ARG A 192 27.72 1.48 20.53
C ARG A 192 28.58 2.73 20.69
N ILE A 193 28.27 3.79 19.94
CA ILE A 193 29.07 5.02 19.95
C ILE A 193 28.69 5.94 21.12
N TYR A 194 27.40 6.11 21.36
CA TYR A 194 26.88 7.09 22.32
C TYR A 194 26.40 6.48 23.65
N GLY A 195 26.32 5.14 23.74
CA GLY A 195 25.86 4.46 24.96
C GLY A 195 24.37 4.61 25.27
N GLU A 196 23.64 5.39 24.48
CA GLU A 196 22.21 5.67 24.65
C GLU A 196 21.45 5.38 23.36
N ASP A 197 20.18 5.00 23.49
CA ASP A 197 19.29 4.80 22.34
C ASP A 197 18.74 6.16 21.85
N ILE A 198 19.38 6.72 20.83
CA ILE A 198 18.98 7.98 20.20
C ILE A 198 17.96 7.72 19.06
N SER A 199 17.24 6.59 19.09
CA SER A 199 16.36 6.13 18.01
C SER A 199 15.30 7.14 17.56
N TYR A 200 15.02 8.15 18.38
CA TYR A 200 14.05 9.21 18.08
C TYR A 200 14.68 10.52 17.61
N SER A 201 15.98 10.55 17.37
CA SER A 201 16.60 11.78 16.86
C SER A 201 16.33 11.95 15.35
N GLY A 202 15.96 13.17 14.93
CA GLY A 202 15.75 13.48 13.52
C GLY A 202 17.00 13.21 12.66
N ILE A 203 18.19 13.35 13.24
CA ILE A 203 19.47 13.07 12.55
C ILE A 203 19.60 11.58 12.24
N GLN A 204 19.31 10.70 13.19
CA GLN A 204 19.35 9.26 13.00
C GLN A 204 18.34 8.81 11.94
N PHE A 205 17.14 9.41 11.93
CA PHE A 205 16.14 9.14 10.89
C PHE A 205 16.67 9.50 9.51
N ILE A 206 17.27 10.68 9.33
CA ILE A 206 17.83 11.14 8.04
C ILE A 206 18.96 10.21 7.58
N ILE A 207 19.87 9.82 8.48
CA ILE A 207 20.97 8.90 8.16
C ILE A 207 20.42 7.54 7.75
N SER A 208 19.47 6.99 8.50
CA SER A 208 18.85 5.68 8.20
C SER A 208 18.10 5.71 6.88
N LEU A 209 17.38 6.79 6.58
CA LEU A 209 16.68 6.97 5.32
C LEU A 209 17.65 7.06 4.13
N SER A 210 18.71 7.85 4.28
CA SER A 210 19.75 8.00 3.24
C SER A 210 20.45 6.67 2.96
N PHE A 211 20.77 5.93 4.02
CA PHE A 211 21.36 4.59 3.91
C PHE A 211 20.40 3.60 3.25
N THR A 212 19.11 3.65 3.59
CA THR A 212 18.08 2.82 2.95
C THR A 212 17.98 3.10 1.44
N ILE A 213 17.97 4.36 1.03
CA ILE A 213 17.93 4.76 -0.38
C ILE A 213 19.16 4.26 -1.12
N LEU A 214 20.35 4.41 -0.53
CA LEU A 214 21.60 3.92 -1.11
C LEU A 214 21.59 2.40 -1.31
N MET A 215 21.20 1.64 -0.28
CA MET A 215 21.13 0.18 -0.35
C MET A 215 20.08 -0.31 -1.35
N SER A 216 18.96 0.40 -1.45
CA SER A 216 17.92 0.13 -2.45
C SER A 216 18.43 0.33 -3.88
N TRP A 217 19.16 1.41 -4.12
CA TRP A 217 19.78 1.68 -5.43
C TRP A 217 20.82 0.61 -5.80
N ILE A 218 21.71 0.25 -4.87
CA ILE A 218 22.71 -0.80 -5.06
C ILE A 218 22.05 -2.14 -5.37
N SER A 219 21.06 -2.53 -4.55
CA SER A 219 20.33 -3.79 -4.71
C SER A 219 19.64 -3.86 -6.08
N LYS A 220 18.96 -2.82 -6.49
CA LYS A 220 18.28 -2.78 -7.80
C LYS A 220 19.27 -2.89 -8.95
N LYS A 221 20.33 -2.11 -8.92
CA LYS A 221 21.32 -2.06 -10.01
C LYS A 221 22.10 -3.35 -10.16
N TYR A 222 22.56 -3.95 -9.06
CA TYR A 222 23.52 -5.05 -9.10
C TYR A 222 22.89 -6.44 -8.87
N ILE A 223 21.66 -6.50 -8.31
CA ILE A 223 21.00 -7.77 -8.03
C ILE A 223 19.73 -7.91 -8.87
N VAL A 224 18.77 -6.98 -8.75
CA VAL A 224 17.43 -7.15 -9.33
C VAL A 224 17.47 -7.10 -10.85
N ILE A 225 18.06 -6.06 -11.43
CA ILE A 225 18.12 -5.88 -12.90
C ILE A 225 18.90 -7.02 -13.58
N PRO A 226 20.10 -7.41 -13.13
CA PRO A 226 20.84 -8.52 -13.75
C PRO A 226 20.10 -9.85 -13.64
N THR A 227 19.48 -10.13 -12.46
CA THR A 227 18.71 -11.36 -12.24
C THR A 227 17.48 -11.41 -13.13
N TYR A 228 16.74 -10.31 -13.24
CA TYR A 228 15.59 -10.21 -14.12
C TYR A 228 15.96 -10.47 -15.59
N ASN A 229 17.03 -9.83 -16.08
CA ASN A 229 17.51 -10.01 -17.46
C ASN A 229 17.92 -11.46 -17.74
N LYS A 230 18.60 -12.10 -16.77
CA LYS A 230 18.97 -13.51 -16.88
C LYS A 230 17.75 -14.42 -16.94
N LEU A 231 16.77 -14.22 -16.08
CA LEU A 231 15.52 -15.00 -16.06
C LEU A 231 14.71 -14.80 -17.34
N LYS A 232 14.60 -13.56 -17.83
CA LYS A 232 13.92 -13.23 -19.08
C LYS A 232 14.55 -13.98 -20.26
N ASN A 233 15.88 -14.02 -20.34
CA ASN A 233 16.58 -14.72 -21.40
C ASN A 233 16.39 -16.27 -21.35
N ILE A 234 16.13 -16.82 -20.16
CA ILE A 234 15.81 -18.26 -20.00
C ILE A 234 14.36 -18.54 -20.42
N ALA A 235 13.43 -17.66 -20.07
CA ALA A 235 12.01 -17.83 -20.38
C ALA A 235 11.66 -17.61 -21.85
N CYS A 236 12.51 -16.91 -22.60
CA CYS A 236 12.35 -16.67 -24.06
C CYS A 236 13.07 -17.70 -24.94
N LYS A 237 13.75 -18.69 -24.34
CA LYS A 237 14.29 -19.88 -25.02
C LYS A 237 13.32 -21.05 -24.89
#